data_1f9ca2bf1e6aa004de7bc1dce4f1ed6c
#
_entry.id   1f9ca2bf1e6aa004de7bc1dce4f1ed6c
#
_cell.length_a   1.000
_cell.length_b   1.000
_cell.length_c   1.000
_cell.angle_alpha   90.00
_cell.angle_beta   90.00
_cell.angle_gamma   90.00
#
_symmetry.space_group_name_H-M   'P 1'
#
loop_
_entity.id
_entity.type
_entity.pdbx_description
1 polymer ?
#
loop_
_entity_poly.entity_id
_entity_poly.type
_entity_poly.pdbx_seq_one_letter_code
_entity_poly.pdbx_strand_id
1 'polypeptide(L)'
;MSSGKITMDDIANMAGVTKSTVSRYFNGGSVRESTRERIQEIIREYNYEPNTFARLKAKESNVIGVVLPTLNSKVSSRVVTSIGRYLREQGYETLIKDSDHSVDLELKNIQRLITLKVDGIILSAITITEAHRKLIQGSPVPVVVLAQDYDGGISIVHDDYGAGKAMGVRVAKARPVH
;
A
#
# COMPACT_ATOMS: atom_id res chain seq x y z
N MET A 1 10.46 -36.87 2.49
CA MET A 1 11.30 -35.86 3.16
C MET A 1 10.57 -34.54 2.99
N SER A 2 10.09 -33.96 4.07
CA SER A 2 9.30 -32.72 4.05
C SER A 2 10.20 -31.57 3.57
N SER A 3 9.95 -31.05 2.38
CA SER A 3 10.56 -29.83 1.87
C SER A 3 9.98 -28.64 2.64
N GLY A 4 10.41 -28.46 3.86
CA GLY A 4 10.07 -27.29 4.66
C GLY A 4 10.75 -26.06 4.04
N LYS A 5 9.95 -25.05 3.71
CA LYS A 5 10.46 -23.77 3.23
C LYS A 5 11.39 -23.19 4.31
N ILE A 6 12.68 -22.96 3.99
CA ILE A 6 13.64 -22.42 4.98
C ILE A 6 13.21 -21.04 5.46
N THR A 7 13.59 -20.70 6.67
CA THR A 7 13.26 -19.43 7.33
C THR A 7 14.47 -18.49 7.41
N MET A 8 14.27 -17.23 7.80
CA MET A 8 15.38 -16.33 8.10
C MET A 8 16.28 -16.83 9.23
N ASP A 9 15.73 -17.59 10.17
CA ASP A 9 16.49 -18.18 11.25
C ASP A 9 17.41 -19.29 10.74
N ASP A 10 16.93 -20.11 9.79
CA ASP A 10 17.74 -21.14 9.14
C ASP A 10 18.88 -20.52 8.33
N ILE A 11 18.62 -19.44 7.59
CA ILE A 11 19.67 -18.69 6.87
C ILE A 11 20.69 -18.12 7.84
N ALA A 12 20.27 -17.56 8.96
CA ALA A 12 21.16 -17.00 9.98
C ALA A 12 22.08 -18.10 10.55
N ASN A 13 21.52 -19.26 10.86
CA ASN A 13 22.26 -20.41 11.36
C ASN A 13 23.28 -20.93 10.32
N MET A 14 22.86 -21.11 9.07
CA MET A 14 23.74 -21.58 7.98
C MET A 14 24.84 -20.55 7.63
N ALA A 15 24.54 -19.27 7.70
CA ALA A 15 25.51 -18.20 7.46
C ALA A 15 26.42 -17.93 8.67
N GLY A 16 26.14 -18.50 9.84
CA GLY A 16 26.90 -18.26 11.07
C GLY A 16 26.76 -16.84 11.60
N VAL A 17 25.58 -16.23 11.42
CA VAL A 17 25.29 -14.86 11.84
C VAL A 17 23.98 -14.79 12.62
N THR A 18 23.66 -13.63 13.18
CA THR A 18 22.40 -13.43 13.87
C THR A 18 21.26 -13.16 12.88
N LYS A 19 20.02 -13.46 13.27
CA LYS A 19 18.81 -13.12 12.50
C LYS A 19 18.75 -11.61 12.15
N SER A 20 19.19 -10.74 13.07
CA SER A 20 19.26 -9.30 12.83
C SER A 20 20.24 -8.92 11.71
N THR A 21 21.33 -9.68 11.52
CA THR A 21 22.27 -9.50 10.41
C THR A 21 21.63 -9.88 9.07
N VAL A 22 20.90 -11.00 9.03
CA VAL A 22 20.14 -11.42 7.84
C VAL A 22 19.03 -10.41 7.52
N SER A 23 18.29 -9.96 8.53
CA SER A 23 17.28 -8.90 8.35
C SER A 23 17.88 -7.60 7.80
N ARG A 24 19.06 -7.20 8.29
CA ARG A 24 19.78 -6.01 7.80
C ARG A 24 20.20 -6.16 6.34
N TYR A 25 20.66 -7.35 5.96
CA TYR A 25 20.97 -7.66 4.55
C TYR A 25 19.77 -7.45 3.64
N PHE A 26 18.60 -7.98 3.98
CA PHE A 26 17.38 -7.85 3.18
C PHE A 26 16.82 -6.43 3.15
N ASN A 27 17.10 -5.62 4.17
CA ASN A 27 16.64 -4.23 4.26
C ASN A 27 17.66 -3.22 3.69
N GLY A 28 18.65 -3.68 2.93
CA GLY A 28 19.65 -2.80 2.30
C GLY A 28 20.67 -2.17 3.26
N GLY A 29 20.68 -2.63 4.53
CA GLY A 29 21.62 -2.14 5.52
C GLY A 29 23.05 -2.65 5.30
N SER A 30 24.02 -2.00 5.96
CA SER A 30 25.43 -2.37 5.87
C SER A 30 25.69 -3.73 6.54
N VAL A 31 26.24 -4.68 5.76
CA VAL A 31 26.70 -5.99 6.17
C VAL A 31 28.09 -6.20 5.58
N ARG A 32 29.00 -6.88 6.30
CA ARG A 32 30.34 -7.20 5.79
C ARG A 32 30.25 -7.97 4.48
N GLU A 33 31.12 -7.70 3.51
CA GLU A 33 31.06 -8.31 2.17
C GLU A 33 31.09 -9.84 2.21
N SER A 34 31.98 -10.44 3.00
CA SER A 34 32.03 -11.89 3.18
C SER A 34 30.74 -12.51 3.74
N THR A 35 30.03 -11.77 4.59
CA THR A 35 28.74 -12.18 5.12
C THR A 35 27.64 -12.04 4.06
N ARG A 36 27.71 -10.98 3.25
CA ARG A 36 26.80 -10.74 2.14
C ARG A 36 26.86 -11.86 1.12
N GLU A 37 28.07 -12.21 0.67
CA GLU A 37 28.30 -13.31 -0.29
C GLU A 37 27.73 -14.63 0.24
N ARG A 38 28.03 -14.96 1.49
CA ARG A 38 27.56 -16.20 2.13
C ARG A 38 26.03 -16.28 2.22
N ILE A 39 25.36 -15.16 2.57
CA ILE A 39 23.90 -15.09 2.59
C ILE A 39 23.34 -15.25 1.16
N GLN A 40 23.97 -14.64 0.15
CA GLN A 40 23.54 -14.77 -1.24
C GLN A 40 23.66 -16.21 -1.76
N GLU A 41 24.72 -16.92 -1.42
CA GLU A 41 24.89 -18.34 -1.80
C GLU A 41 23.76 -19.19 -1.22
N ILE A 42 23.46 -19.04 0.07
CA ILE A 42 22.36 -19.77 0.73
C ILE A 42 21.01 -19.44 0.09
N ILE A 43 20.74 -18.16 -0.19
CA ILE A 43 19.51 -17.73 -0.85
C ILE A 43 19.35 -18.40 -2.24
N ARG A 44 20.42 -18.48 -3.03
CA ARG A 44 20.41 -19.14 -4.34
C ARG A 44 20.23 -20.64 -4.23
N GLU A 45 20.97 -21.28 -3.33
CA GLU A 45 20.95 -22.74 -3.12
C GLU A 45 19.55 -23.23 -2.72
N TYR A 46 18.89 -22.50 -1.81
CA TYR A 46 17.58 -22.88 -1.27
C TYR A 46 16.41 -22.19 -1.94
N ASN A 47 16.66 -21.39 -3.01
CA ASN A 47 15.66 -20.56 -3.69
C ASN A 47 14.76 -19.81 -2.69
N TYR A 48 15.41 -19.17 -1.69
CA TYR A 48 14.68 -18.49 -0.63
C TYR A 48 14.15 -17.15 -1.10
N GLU A 49 12.84 -16.99 -1.01
CA GLU A 49 12.17 -15.70 -1.18
C GLU A 49 11.73 -15.14 0.17
N PRO A 50 12.12 -13.90 0.53
CA PRO A 50 11.67 -13.26 1.75
C PRO A 50 10.15 -13.23 1.78
N ASN A 51 9.54 -13.70 2.86
CA ASN A 51 8.10 -13.57 3.04
C ASN A 51 7.77 -12.08 3.26
N THR A 52 7.19 -11.44 2.24
CA THR A 52 6.78 -10.03 2.29
C THR A 52 5.86 -9.75 3.49
N PHE A 53 5.01 -10.72 3.86
CA PHE A 53 4.17 -10.61 5.06
C PHE A 53 4.94 -10.71 6.39
N ALA A 54 6.14 -11.30 6.42
CA ALA A 54 6.98 -11.27 7.61
C ALA A 54 7.61 -9.88 7.84
N ARG A 55 7.78 -9.07 6.79
CA ARG A 55 8.20 -7.66 6.89
C ARG A 55 7.17 -6.79 7.59
N LEU A 56 5.87 -7.11 7.49
CA LEU A 56 4.79 -6.41 8.19
C LEU A 56 4.91 -6.48 9.73
N LYS A 57 5.80 -7.32 10.26
CA LYS A 57 6.15 -7.34 11.70
C LYS A 57 7.36 -6.46 12.04
N ALA A 58 8.08 -5.96 11.05
CA ALA A 58 9.18 -5.00 11.24
C ALA A 58 8.64 -3.60 11.55
N LYS A 59 9.52 -2.69 12.00
CA LYS A 59 9.17 -1.30 12.29
C LYS A 59 8.66 -0.54 11.06
N GLU A 60 9.11 -0.95 9.85
CA GLU A 60 8.69 -0.43 8.54
C GLU A 60 8.37 -1.64 7.66
N SER A 61 7.15 -1.66 7.12
CA SER A 61 6.68 -2.76 6.28
C SER A 61 7.06 -2.61 4.81
N ASN A 62 7.32 -1.38 4.38
CA ASN A 62 7.42 -0.94 2.99
C ASN A 62 6.16 -1.32 2.17
N VAL A 63 5.00 -1.31 2.82
CA VAL A 63 3.72 -1.60 2.18
C VAL A 63 2.76 -0.46 2.39
N ILE A 64 2.14 0.00 1.31
CA ILE A 64 1.02 0.94 1.34
C ILE A 64 -0.26 0.19 0.97
N GLY A 65 -1.27 0.30 1.84
CA GLY A 65 -2.60 -0.20 1.57
C GLY A 65 -3.38 0.76 0.68
N VAL A 66 -4.10 0.24 -0.31
CA VAL A 66 -5.04 1.02 -1.12
C VAL A 66 -6.40 0.36 -1.01
N VAL A 67 -7.37 1.09 -0.47
CA VAL A 67 -8.78 0.65 -0.36
C VAL A 67 -9.61 1.45 -1.34
N LEU A 68 -10.45 0.76 -2.11
CA LEU A 68 -11.29 1.39 -3.13
C LEU A 68 -12.63 0.64 -3.27
N PRO A 69 -13.68 1.34 -3.79
CA PRO A 69 -15.01 0.76 -3.93
C PRO A 69 -15.05 -0.42 -4.89
N THR A 70 -14.28 -0.33 -6.00
CA THR A 70 -14.19 -1.40 -6.99
C THR A 70 -12.98 -1.23 -7.90
N LEU A 71 -12.39 -2.34 -8.29
CA LEU A 71 -11.38 -2.40 -9.36
C LEU A 71 -12.02 -2.42 -10.77
N ASN A 72 -13.30 -2.77 -10.85
CA ASN A 72 -14.03 -2.85 -12.12
C ASN A 72 -14.48 -1.46 -12.63
N SER A 73 -13.55 -0.51 -12.62
CA SER A 73 -13.75 0.86 -13.12
C SER A 73 -12.48 1.32 -13.84
N LYS A 74 -12.64 1.89 -15.03
CA LYS A 74 -11.51 2.49 -15.77
C LYS A 74 -10.79 3.57 -14.96
N VAL A 75 -11.53 4.35 -14.17
CA VAL A 75 -10.96 5.40 -13.32
C VAL A 75 -10.15 4.75 -12.19
N SER A 76 -10.75 3.84 -11.43
CA SER A 76 -10.09 3.14 -10.32
C SER A 76 -8.83 2.41 -10.80
N SER A 77 -8.92 1.68 -11.91
CA SER A 77 -7.77 0.95 -12.47
C SER A 77 -6.61 1.87 -12.86
N ARG A 78 -6.90 3.03 -13.47
CA ARG A 78 -5.87 4.02 -13.84
C ARG A 78 -5.23 4.65 -12.61
N VAL A 79 -6.03 5.02 -11.60
CA VAL A 79 -5.55 5.60 -10.34
C VAL A 79 -4.64 4.62 -9.62
N VAL A 80 -5.09 3.38 -9.42
CA VAL A 80 -4.31 2.33 -8.75
C VAL A 80 -3.02 2.02 -9.49
N THR A 81 -3.06 1.94 -10.82
CA THR A 81 -1.85 1.71 -11.65
C THR A 81 -0.84 2.84 -11.47
N SER A 82 -1.30 4.09 -11.42
CA SER A 82 -0.42 5.24 -11.25
C SER A 82 0.18 5.29 -9.84
N ILE A 83 -0.63 5.05 -8.81
CA ILE A 83 -0.19 4.94 -7.41
C ILE A 83 0.86 3.83 -7.29
N GLY A 84 0.55 2.63 -7.78
CA GLY A 84 1.46 1.49 -7.67
C GLY A 84 2.79 1.67 -8.41
N ARG A 85 2.78 2.38 -9.55
CA ARG A 85 4.01 2.74 -10.27
C ARG A 85 4.89 3.64 -9.41
N TYR A 86 4.34 4.74 -8.93
CA TYR A 86 5.07 5.71 -8.11
C TYR A 86 5.60 5.09 -6.82
N LEU A 87 4.77 4.34 -6.10
CA LEU A 87 5.15 3.68 -4.86
C LEU A 87 6.29 2.68 -5.06
N ARG A 88 6.28 1.92 -6.16
CA ARG A 88 7.35 0.98 -6.52
C ARG A 88 8.68 1.70 -6.76
N GLU A 89 8.66 2.84 -7.41
CA GLU A 89 9.85 3.68 -7.61
C GLU A 89 10.43 4.19 -6.28
N GLN A 90 9.58 4.32 -5.26
CA GLN A 90 9.98 4.69 -3.90
C GLN A 90 10.29 3.47 -3.00
N GLY A 91 10.28 2.25 -3.55
CA GLY A 91 10.60 1.02 -2.80
C GLY A 91 9.44 0.45 -1.99
N TYR A 92 8.19 0.92 -2.23
CA TYR A 92 7.00 0.40 -1.57
C TYR A 92 6.27 -0.65 -2.41
N GLU A 93 5.72 -1.65 -1.73
CA GLU A 93 4.73 -2.56 -2.29
C GLU A 93 3.31 -2.01 -2.09
N THR A 94 2.41 -2.33 -3.01
CA THR A 94 1.01 -1.88 -2.93
C THR A 94 0.09 -3.04 -2.61
N LEU A 95 -0.64 -2.96 -1.50
CA LEU A 95 -1.65 -3.95 -1.11
C LEU A 95 -3.05 -3.40 -1.38
N ILE A 96 -3.69 -3.88 -2.45
CA ILE A 96 -4.99 -3.41 -2.89
C ILE A 96 -6.11 -4.20 -2.20
N LYS A 97 -7.13 -3.49 -1.75
CA LYS A 97 -8.37 -4.01 -1.16
C LYS A 97 -9.58 -3.44 -1.89
N ASP A 98 -10.30 -4.31 -2.58
CA ASP A 98 -11.60 -4.00 -3.17
C ASP A 98 -12.69 -4.16 -2.12
N SER A 99 -13.61 -3.21 -2.02
CA SER A 99 -14.71 -3.19 -1.04
C SER A 99 -16.05 -3.61 -1.65
N ASP A 100 -16.08 -3.90 -2.95
CA ASP A 100 -17.30 -4.30 -3.68
C ASP A 100 -18.51 -3.39 -3.36
N HIS A 101 -18.29 -2.08 -3.33
CA HIS A 101 -19.27 -1.06 -2.95
C HIS A 101 -19.93 -1.28 -1.57
N SER A 102 -19.31 -2.04 -0.66
CA SER A 102 -19.79 -2.28 0.70
C SER A 102 -19.00 -1.45 1.72
N VAL A 103 -19.68 -0.52 2.39
CA VAL A 103 -19.12 0.29 3.48
C VAL A 103 -18.59 -0.58 4.61
N ASP A 104 -19.29 -1.65 4.97
CA ASP A 104 -18.86 -2.57 6.02
C ASP A 104 -17.59 -3.33 5.64
N LEU A 105 -17.47 -3.75 4.38
CA LEU A 105 -16.26 -4.39 3.88
C LEU A 105 -15.10 -3.39 3.78
N GLU A 106 -15.37 -2.14 3.42
CA GLU A 106 -14.40 -1.06 3.38
C GLU A 106 -13.79 -0.83 4.77
N LEU A 107 -14.61 -0.67 5.81
CA LEU A 107 -14.17 -0.52 7.19
C LEU A 107 -13.35 -1.74 7.66
N LYS A 108 -13.80 -2.95 7.35
CA LYS A 108 -13.06 -4.20 7.65
C LYS A 108 -11.70 -4.23 6.94
N ASN A 109 -11.64 -3.77 5.70
CA ASN A 109 -10.41 -3.71 4.92
C ASN A 109 -9.41 -2.72 5.52
N ILE A 110 -9.86 -1.52 5.93
CA ILE A 110 -9.03 -0.54 6.63
C ILE A 110 -8.48 -1.15 7.93
N GLN A 111 -9.35 -1.75 8.76
CA GLN A 111 -8.95 -2.38 10.01
C GLN A 111 -7.92 -3.51 9.81
N ARG A 112 -8.07 -4.30 8.77
CA ARG A 112 -7.11 -5.35 8.42
C ARG A 112 -5.75 -4.78 8.02
N LEU A 113 -5.72 -3.69 7.26
CA LEU A 113 -4.47 -3.02 6.88
C LEU A 113 -3.75 -2.45 8.11
N ILE A 114 -4.50 -1.83 9.04
CA ILE A 114 -3.97 -1.37 10.33
C ILE A 114 -3.36 -2.54 11.12
N THR A 115 -4.09 -3.66 11.20
CA THR A 115 -3.61 -4.87 11.90
C THR A 115 -2.37 -5.47 11.24
N LEU A 116 -2.26 -5.40 9.93
CA LEU A 116 -1.08 -5.79 9.16
C LEU A 116 0.09 -4.83 9.33
N LYS A 117 -0.11 -3.67 9.95
CA LYS A 117 0.91 -2.63 10.18
C LYS A 117 1.53 -2.15 8.87
N VAL A 118 0.71 -1.87 7.87
CA VAL A 118 1.17 -1.18 6.67
C VAL A 118 1.69 0.22 7.03
N ASP A 119 2.56 0.81 6.22
CA ASP A 119 3.17 2.11 6.53
C ASP A 119 2.24 3.29 6.22
N GLY A 120 1.21 3.07 5.40
CA GLY A 120 0.20 4.06 5.10
C GLY A 120 -1.01 3.43 4.39
N ILE A 121 -2.13 4.16 4.39
CA ILE A 121 -3.37 3.75 3.72
C ILE A 121 -3.85 4.88 2.82
N ILE A 122 -4.15 4.56 1.56
CA ILE A 122 -4.85 5.43 0.62
C ILE A 122 -6.28 4.90 0.53
N LEU A 123 -7.24 5.72 0.91
CA LEU A 123 -8.66 5.37 0.95
C LEU A 123 -9.44 6.17 -0.10
N SER A 124 -9.93 5.49 -1.14
CA SER A 124 -10.97 6.01 -2.01
C SER A 124 -12.31 5.51 -1.48
N ALA A 125 -12.91 6.23 -0.55
CA ALA A 125 -14.10 5.78 0.14
C ALA A 125 -15.35 5.84 -0.75
N ILE A 126 -16.32 4.96 -0.48
CA ILE A 126 -17.68 5.05 -1.04
C ILE A 126 -18.34 6.33 -0.53
N THR A 127 -18.27 6.52 0.79
CA THR A 127 -18.70 7.71 1.51
C THR A 127 -18.03 7.74 2.88
N ILE A 128 -17.65 8.92 3.35
CA ILE A 128 -17.07 9.07 4.69
C ILE A 128 -18.18 9.11 5.74
N THR A 129 -18.34 8.01 6.45
CA THR A 129 -19.26 7.88 7.57
C THR A 129 -18.59 8.22 8.90
N GLU A 130 -19.38 8.34 9.97
CA GLU A 130 -18.84 8.53 11.33
C GLU A 130 -17.95 7.37 11.78
N ALA A 131 -18.23 6.14 11.32
CA ALA A 131 -17.38 4.98 11.57
C ALA A 131 -16.00 5.13 10.90
N HIS A 132 -15.94 5.67 9.67
CA HIS A 132 -14.68 6.00 9.01
C HIS A 132 -13.91 7.07 9.79
N ARG A 133 -14.58 8.14 10.22
CA ARG A 133 -13.95 9.21 11.01
C ARG A 133 -13.28 8.66 12.27
N LYS A 134 -14.00 7.87 13.05
CA LYS A 134 -13.48 7.23 14.26
C LYS A 134 -12.29 6.31 13.97
N LEU A 135 -12.40 5.49 12.93
CA LEU A 135 -11.37 4.54 12.55
C LEU A 135 -10.09 5.24 12.07
N ILE A 136 -10.22 6.29 11.27
CA ILE A 136 -9.09 7.07 10.74
C ILE A 136 -8.42 7.85 11.86
N GLN A 137 -9.18 8.54 12.71
CA GLN A 137 -8.65 9.32 13.84
C GLN A 137 -7.94 8.45 14.87
N GLY A 138 -8.43 7.22 15.11
CA GLY A 138 -7.81 6.26 16.02
C GLY A 138 -6.70 5.42 15.38
N SER A 139 -6.39 5.61 14.11
CA SER A 139 -5.41 4.80 13.38
C SER A 139 -3.98 5.17 13.76
N PRO A 140 -3.12 4.20 14.13
CA PRO A 140 -1.69 4.41 14.29
C PRO A 140 -0.96 4.54 12.94
N VAL A 141 -1.66 4.29 11.84
CA VAL A 141 -1.14 4.33 10.46
C VAL A 141 -1.75 5.54 9.75
N PRO A 142 -0.95 6.37 9.07
CA PRO A 142 -1.46 7.52 8.33
C PRO A 142 -2.45 7.09 7.24
N VAL A 143 -3.58 7.78 7.15
CA VAL A 143 -4.62 7.54 6.15
C VAL A 143 -4.82 8.81 5.32
N VAL A 144 -4.72 8.68 4.01
CA VAL A 144 -5.02 9.74 3.03
C VAL A 144 -6.33 9.39 2.34
N VAL A 145 -7.30 10.31 2.39
CA VAL A 145 -8.60 10.16 1.70
C VAL A 145 -8.47 10.72 0.29
N LEU A 146 -8.93 9.96 -0.70
CA LEU A 146 -8.87 10.31 -2.11
C LEU A 146 -10.29 10.58 -2.66
N ALA A 147 -10.42 11.64 -3.44
CA ALA A 147 -11.63 12.04 -4.17
C ALA A 147 -12.86 12.37 -3.30
N GLN A 148 -12.65 12.58 -2.01
CA GLN A 148 -13.69 13.07 -1.10
C GLN A 148 -13.11 14.10 -0.14
N ASP A 149 -13.89 15.11 0.18
CA ASP A 149 -13.53 16.09 1.19
C ASP A 149 -13.62 15.47 2.59
N TYR A 150 -12.55 15.62 3.36
CA TYR A 150 -12.42 15.07 4.70
C TYR A 150 -11.68 16.05 5.61
N ASP A 151 -12.42 16.66 6.52
CA ASP A 151 -11.95 17.67 7.46
C ASP A 151 -11.15 17.12 8.67
N GLY A 152 -11.14 15.78 8.86
CA GLY A 152 -10.47 15.11 9.97
C GLY A 152 -9.03 14.67 9.68
N GLY A 153 -8.43 15.03 8.54
CA GLY A 153 -7.10 14.58 8.15
C GLY A 153 -6.66 15.04 6.78
N ILE A 154 -5.87 14.21 6.09
CA ILE A 154 -5.36 14.52 4.75
C ILE A 154 -6.35 14.02 3.70
N SER A 155 -6.83 14.92 2.83
CA SER A 155 -7.63 14.57 1.66
C SER A 155 -7.06 15.18 0.39
N ILE A 156 -7.25 14.48 -0.72
CA ILE A 156 -6.89 14.93 -2.07
C ILE A 156 -8.15 14.87 -2.91
N VAL A 157 -8.62 16.02 -3.35
CA VAL A 157 -9.85 16.17 -4.14
C VAL A 157 -9.55 16.82 -5.49
N HIS A 158 -10.41 16.58 -6.47
CA HIS A 158 -10.40 17.28 -7.74
C HIS A 158 -11.31 18.50 -7.65
N ASP A 159 -10.98 19.55 -8.39
CA ASP A 159 -11.89 20.70 -8.58
C ASP A 159 -12.93 20.38 -9.66
N ASP A 160 -13.81 19.41 -9.37
CA ASP A 160 -14.87 18.96 -10.30
C ASP A 160 -15.89 20.08 -10.55
N TYR A 161 -16.15 20.92 -9.53
CA TYR A 161 -17.05 22.07 -9.67
C TYR A 161 -16.47 23.10 -10.64
N GLY A 162 -15.21 23.47 -10.48
CA GLY A 162 -14.52 24.41 -11.38
C GLY A 162 -14.46 23.89 -12.81
N ALA A 163 -14.14 22.62 -12.98
CA ALA A 163 -14.14 21.96 -14.28
C ALA A 163 -15.52 21.95 -14.92
N GLY A 164 -16.57 21.55 -14.20
CA GLY A 164 -17.96 21.55 -14.66
C GLY A 164 -18.44 22.95 -15.03
N LYS A 165 -18.15 23.96 -14.20
CA LYS A 165 -18.46 25.35 -14.48
C LYS A 165 -17.78 25.86 -15.75
N ALA A 166 -16.49 25.58 -15.93
CA ALA A 166 -15.74 25.97 -17.12
C ALA A 166 -16.33 25.37 -18.41
N MET A 167 -16.72 24.09 -18.35
CA MET A 167 -17.40 23.38 -19.43
C MET A 167 -18.77 24.02 -19.72
N GLY A 168 -19.60 24.24 -18.71
CA GLY A 168 -20.93 24.86 -18.85
C GLY A 168 -20.86 26.24 -19.51
N VAL A 169 -19.92 27.09 -19.08
CA VAL A 169 -19.68 28.40 -19.67
C VAL A 169 -19.31 28.31 -21.17
N ARG A 170 -18.47 27.36 -21.54
CA ARG A 170 -18.07 27.13 -22.94
C ARG A 170 -19.24 26.67 -23.79
N VAL A 171 -20.04 25.72 -23.32
CA VAL A 171 -21.24 25.23 -24.03
C VAL A 171 -22.26 26.32 -24.17
N ALA A 172 -22.52 27.10 -23.12
CA ALA A 172 -23.48 28.25 -23.19
C ALA A 172 -23.05 29.35 -24.18
N LYS A 173 -21.73 29.52 -24.36
CA LYS A 173 -21.18 30.49 -25.35
C LYS A 173 -21.13 29.92 -26.77
N ALA A 174 -21.10 28.62 -26.94
CA ALA A 174 -21.19 27.97 -28.25
C ALA A 174 -22.64 27.97 -28.70
N ARG A 175 -23.09 29.09 -29.26
CA ARG A 175 -24.42 29.14 -29.88
C ARG A 175 -24.45 28.15 -31.04
N PRO A 176 -25.51 27.32 -31.18
CA PRO A 176 -25.68 26.51 -32.36
C PRO A 176 -25.78 27.46 -33.57
N VAL A 177 -24.91 27.25 -34.55
CA VAL A 177 -25.06 27.89 -35.87
C VAL A 177 -26.22 27.17 -36.53
N HIS A 178 -27.38 27.89 -36.65
CA HIS A 178 -28.51 27.43 -37.46
C HIS A 178 -28.25 27.67 -38.93
#